data_5e28cbb8d6bb6d95b43969fdbe7e6e72
#
_entry.id   5e28cbb8d6bb6d95b43969fdbe7e6e72
#
_cell.length_a   1.000
_cell.length_b   1.000
_cell.length_c   1.000
_cell.angle_alpha   90.00
_cell.angle_beta   90.00
_cell.angle_gamma   90.00
#
_symmetry.space_group_name_H-M   'P 1'
#
loop_
_entity.id
_entity.type
_entity.pdbx_description
1 polymer ?
#
loop_
_entity_poly.entity_id
_entity_poly.type
_entity_poly.pdbx_seq_one_letter_code
_entity_poly.pdbx_strand_id
1 'polypeptide(L)'
;MPAQTTNTNERATRSVDTTPEADARPVFSVEGLTLRFGGLVSLDDVNIEMRRGEILSIIGPNGAGKTSLFNSLTGVYCPQEGKVTAVPRAGAKEISVIGHPVHKLNRAGIARTFQNIRLFPALTVLENVQVAVESTQKSGAIGAMLRLPRQKREALEADSVARSLLAEVGLTGRENDIATSLSYGAQRRLEIARALATNPGVLLLDEPAAGTNPNEKAELADLIRRINRERNVSVLLIEHDMQMVMSIADRIVVLNFGKKIAEGKPTEIQNNPEVIAAYLGAASSDDDALEEVTGKIAAHVEHATDTDTPTSVRALEVVDLDVRYGAIPALKSISFHVNEGEIVAFLGANGAGKTTTQQTISGLLRPTAGTITYRGKQISGRPAHELIGEGICHVPEGRHVFPRMSVLENLQMGAYRFSHVSSADMDHVFDRFPRLAERQHQLAGTLSGGEQQMLAMGRALMGRPELLLLDEPSMGLAPLVVQDIFSIIEQINADGVTVLLVEQNAAQALSIADRAYVLETGCIALEGTGRELLEDSRIREVYLGESIR
;
A
#
# COMPACT_ATOMS: atom_id res chain seq x y z
N MET A 1 -11.60 -89.09 30.64
CA MET A 1 -12.14 -87.77 30.93
C MET A 1 -11.19 -86.72 30.37
N PRO A 2 -11.56 -85.96 29.37
CA PRO A 2 -10.63 -85.09 28.64
C PRO A 2 -10.59 -83.68 29.20
N ALA A 3 -9.37 -83.14 29.16
CA ALA A 3 -9.05 -81.76 29.53
C ALA A 3 -9.53 -80.78 28.47
N GLN A 4 -10.18 -79.72 28.93
CA GLN A 4 -10.58 -78.58 28.10
C GLN A 4 -9.40 -77.65 27.90
N THR A 5 -8.95 -77.47 26.68
CA THR A 5 -8.01 -76.43 26.24
C THR A 5 -8.81 -75.17 25.90
N THR A 6 -8.68 -74.14 26.74
CA THR A 6 -9.13 -72.78 26.46
C THR A 6 -8.12 -72.06 25.61
N ASN A 7 -8.54 -71.72 24.40
CA ASN A 7 -7.74 -70.96 23.45
C ASN A 7 -8.09 -69.47 23.63
N THR A 8 -7.25 -68.74 24.35
CA THR A 8 -7.33 -67.28 24.52
C THR A 8 -6.65 -66.57 23.36
N ASN A 9 -7.46 -66.09 22.45
CA ASN A 9 -7.02 -65.29 21.32
C ASN A 9 -6.80 -63.82 21.80
N GLU A 10 -5.57 -63.52 22.24
CA GLU A 10 -5.13 -62.15 22.46
C GLU A 10 -4.95 -61.47 21.11
N ARG A 11 -6.00 -60.75 20.66
CA ARG A 11 -5.83 -59.71 19.64
C ARG A 11 -5.11 -58.53 20.28
N ALA A 12 -3.80 -58.45 20.05
CA ALA A 12 -3.01 -57.28 20.28
C ALA A 12 -3.59 -56.12 19.44
N THR A 13 -4.34 -55.24 20.10
CA THR A 13 -4.68 -53.92 19.57
C THR A 13 -3.39 -53.10 19.48
N ARG A 14 -2.75 -53.13 18.33
CA ARG A 14 -1.76 -52.12 17.96
C ARG A 14 -2.54 -50.80 17.81
N SER A 15 -2.49 -49.97 18.79
CA SER A 15 -2.76 -48.55 18.65
C SER A 15 -1.72 -48.00 17.67
N VAL A 16 -2.12 -47.82 16.45
CA VAL A 16 -1.39 -47.03 15.46
C VAL A 16 -1.56 -45.59 15.91
N ASP A 17 -0.58 -45.14 16.63
CA ASP A 17 -0.39 -43.71 16.93
C ASP A 17 0.06 -43.02 15.62
N THR A 18 -0.87 -42.82 14.70
CA THR A 18 -0.68 -42.01 13.52
C THR A 18 -1.02 -40.57 13.85
N THR A 19 -0.16 -39.90 14.61
CA THR A 19 0.09 -38.49 14.36
C THR A 19 0.69 -38.41 12.97
N PRO A 20 0.04 -37.80 11.97
CA PRO A 20 0.65 -37.63 10.66
C PRO A 20 1.89 -36.76 10.90
N GLU A 21 3.08 -37.27 10.58
CA GLU A 21 4.24 -36.40 10.35
C GLU A 21 3.77 -35.36 9.35
N ALA A 22 3.54 -34.15 9.83
CA ALA A 22 3.15 -33.03 9.00
C ALA A 22 4.20 -32.95 7.89
N ASP A 23 3.75 -32.94 6.63
CA ASP A 23 4.63 -32.88 5.45
C ASP A 23 5.63 -31.72 5.67
N ALA A 24 6.86 -32.05 5.99
CA ALA A 24 7.89 -31.09 6.40
C ALA A 24 8.32 -30.16 5.25
N ARG A 25 7.83 -30.42 4.02
CA ARG A 25 8.13 -29.58 2.86
C ARG A 25 7.47 -28.22 2.96
N PRO A 26 8.19 -27.13 2.59
CA PRO A 26 7.62 -25.81 2.56
C PRO A 26 6.46 -25.72 1.56
N VAL A 27 5.48 -24.86 1.85
CA VAL A 27 4.34 -24.61 0.97
C VAL A 27 4.77 -23.80 -0.24
N PHE A 28 5.68 -22.83 -0.04
CA PHE A 28 6.44 -22.16 -1.08
C PHE A 28 7.94 -22.25 -0.75
N SER A 29 8.75 -22.49 -1.78
CA SER A 29 10.20 -22.29 -1.78
C SER A 29 10.56 -21.35 -2.92
N VAL A 30 11.23 -20.26 -2.59
CA VAL A 30 11.73 -19.23 -3.51
C VAL A 30 13.26 -19.22 -3.36
N GLU A 31 13.96 -19.50 -4.44
CA GLU A 31 15.41 -19.62 -4.47
C GLU A 31 16.00 -18.70 -5.54
N GLY A 32 16.83 -17.73 -5.13
CA GLY A 32 17.59 -16.85 -6.02
C GLY A 32 16.72 -16.02 -6.97
N LEU A 33 15.52 -15.62 -6.54
CA LEU A 33 14.54 -14.98 -7.42
C LEU A 33 14.97 -13.59 -7.84
N THR A 34 15.20 -13.40 -9.15
CA THR A 34 15.55 -12.11 -9.73
C THR A 34 14.57 -11.73 -10.82
N LEU A 35 13.98 -10.52 -10.69
CA LEU A 35 13.01 -9.96 -11.64
C LEU A 35 13.45 -8.58 -12.08
N ARG A 36 13.57 -8.40 -13.40
CA ARG A 36 13.96 -7.13 -14.04
C ARG A 36 12.90 -6.64 -15.01
N PHE A 37 12.69 -5.33 -15.01
CA PHE A 37 11.87 -4.62 -15.98
C PHE A 37 12.75 -3.62 -16.75
N GLY A 38 13.18 -4.00 -17.95
CA GLY A 38 14.19 -3.23 -18.68
C GLY A 38 15.49 -3.12 -17.88
N GLY A 39 15.91 -1.92 -17.55
CA GLY A 39 17.12 -1.66 -16.72
C GLY A 39 16.86 -1.68 -15.20
N LEU A 40 15.59 -1.77 -14.76
CA LEU A 40 15.24 -1.74 -13.34
C LEU A 40 15.20 -3.16 -12.76
N VAL A 41 15.97 -3.41 -11.69
CA VAL A 41 15.91 -4.64 -10.89
C VAL A 41 14.83 -4.46 -9.83
N SER A 42 13.74 -5.21 -9.92
CA SER A 42 12.62 -5.16 -8.99
C SER A 42 12.73 -6.18 -7.86
N LEU A 43 13.36 -7.33 -8.13
CA LEU A 43 13.75 -8.35 -7.16
C LEU A 43 15.17 -8.77 -7.47
N ASP A 44 16.01 -8.93 -6.46
CA ASP A 44 17.43 -9.25 -6.58
C ASP A 44 17.81 -10.35 -5.56
N ASP A 45 18.03 -11.55 -6.07
CA ASP A 45 18.42 -12.75 -5.31
C ASP A 45 17.54 -13.04 -4.07
N VAL A 46 16.21 -12.97 -4.23
CA VAL A 46 15.28 -13.16 -3.11
C VAL A 46 15.13 -14.64 -2.80
N ASN A 47 15.35 -14.99 -1.53
CA ASN A 47 15.25 -16.35 -1.00
C ASN A 47 14.25 -16.38 0.18
N ILE A 48 13.15 -17.12 0.04
CA ILE A 48 12.05 -17.18 1.03
C ILE A 48 11.47 -18.59 1.05
N GLU A 49 11.25 -19.11 2.25
CA GLU A 49 10.47 -20.33 2.46
C GLU A 49 9.21 -20.03 3.28
N MET A 50 8.08 -20.59 2.88
CA MET A 50 6.83 -20.51 3.62
C MET A 50 6.46 -21.90 4.17
N ARG A 51 6.25 -21.99 5.46
CA ARG A 51 5.87 -23.23 6.14
C ARG A 51 4.37 -23.50 6.02
N ARG A 52 3.99 -24.74 6.19
CA ARG A 52 2.59 -25.14 6.16
C ARG A 52 1.87 -24.66 7.42
N GLY A 53 0.68 -24.06 7.21
CA GLY A 53 -0.17 -23.59 8.29
C GLY A 53 0.28 -22.29 8.94
N GLU A 54 1.38 -21.66 8.46
CA GLU A 54 1.82 -20.38 9.00
C GLU A 54 1.11 -19.18 8.31
N ILE A 55 1.03 -18.10 9.04
CA ILE A 55 0.75 -16.76 8.49
C ILE A 55 2.11 -16.06 8.32
N LEU A 56 2.60 -16.04 7.07
CA LEU A 56 3.82 -15.35 6.69
C LEU A 56 3.47 -13.96 6.16
N SER A 57 4.00 -12.91 6.77
CA SER A 57 3.82 -11.54 6.26
C SER A 57 5.07 -11.06 5.52
N ILE A 58 4.86 -10.36 4.40
CA ILE A 58 5.90 -9.67 3.66
C ILE A 58 5.66 -8.17 3.82
N ILE A 59 6.61 -7.50 4.44
CA ILE A 59 6.58 -6.07 4.67
C ILE A 59 7.76 -5.38 3.98
N GLY A 60 7.76 -4.07 3.97
CA GLY A 60 8.82 -3.24 3.41
C GLY A 60 8.27 -1.91 2.91
N PRO A 61 9.11 -0.91 2.70
CA PRO A 61 8.71 0.38 2.17
C PRO A 61 8.09 0.28 0.77
N ASN A 62 7.52 1.39 0.29
CA ASN A 62 7.00 1.45 -1.06
C ASN A 62 8.15 1.27 -2.07
N GLY A 63 7.89 0.50 -3.14
CA GLY A 63 8.95 0.14 -4.10
C GLY A 63 9.89 -1.00 -3.67
N ALA A 64 9.74 -1.56 -2.47
CA ALA A 64 10.60 -2.67 -1.99
C ALA A 64 10.48 -3.99 -2.78
N GLY A 65 9.54 -4.10 -3.74
CA GLY A 65 9.37 -5.31 -4.56
C GLY A 65 8.27 -6.26 -4.09
N LYS A 66 7.49 -5.92 -3.06
CA LYS A 66 6.42 -6.76 -2.49
C LYS A 66 5.44 -7.28 -3.53
N THR A 67 4.81 -6.36 -4.28
CA THR A 67 3.85 -6.70 -5.34
C THR A 67 4.50 -7.51 -6.48
N SER A 68 5.76 -7.23 -6.81
CA SER A 68 6.53 -7.99 -7.80
C SER A 68 6.75 -9.43 -7.37
N LEU A 69 7.05 -9.65 -6.09
CA LEU A 69 7.16 -10.98 -5.51
C LEU A 69 5.81 -11.72 -5.58
N PHE A 70 4.71 -11.10 -5.15
CA PHE A 70 3.37 -11.71 -5.24
C PHE A 70 2.97 -12.08 -6.67
N ASN A 71 3.26 -11.20 -7.63
CA ASN A 71 2.98 -11.46 -9.04
C ASN A 71 3.84 -12.63 -9.57
N SER A 72 5.06 -12.79 -9.08
CA SER A 72 5.92 -13.93 -9.41
C SER A 72 5.41 -15.24 -8.78
N LEU A 73 4.96 -15.20 -7.52
CA LEU A 73 4.39 -16.36 -6.82
C LEU A 73 3.03 -16.81 -7.37
N THR A 74 2.37 -15.97 -8.14
CA THR A 74 1.07 -16.26 -8.76
C THR A 74 1.13 -16.45 -10.27
N GLY A 75 2.34 -16.50 -10.85
CA GLY A 75 2.56 -16.74 -12.28
C GLY A 75 2.12 -15.59 -13.20
N VAL A 76 1.92 -14.39 -12.63
CA VAL A 76 1.63 -13.17 -13.40
C VAL A 76 2.91 -12.61 -14.03
N TYR A 77 4.02 -12.61 -13.25
CA TYR A 77 5.33 -12.27 -13.75
C TYR A 77 6.19 -13.53 -13.92
N CYS A 78 7.07 -13.50 -14.90
CA CYS A 78 8.04 -14.57 -15.17
C CYS A 78 9.44 -14.01 -14.87
N PRO A 79 10.00 -14.27 -13.68
CA PRO A 79 11.36 -13.87 -13.32
C PRO A 79 12.39 -14.45 -14.30
N GLN A 80 13.47 -13.71 -14.53
CA GLN A 80 14.54 -14.11 -15.45
C GLN A 80 15.50 -15.13 -14.80
N GLU A 81 15.65 -15.07 -13.47
CA GLU A 81 16.53 -15.95 -12.71
C GLU A 81 15.81 -16.49 -11.46
N GLY A 82 16.27 -17.62 -10.96
CA GLY A 82 15.76 -18.25 -9.76
C GLY A 82 14.69 -19.32 -10.00
N LYS A 83 14.22 -19.89 -8.91
CA LYS A 83 13.23 -20.98 -8.91
C LYS A 83 12.13 -20.68 -7.89
N VAL A 84 10.90 -20.94 -8.27
CA VAL A 84 9.74 -20.89 -7.35
C VAL A 84 9.02 -22.23 -7.44
N THR A 85 8.96 -22.94 -6.32
CA THR A 85 8.19 -24.19 -6.20
C THR A 85 7.13 -24.08 -5.13
N ALA A 86 6.06 -24.84 -5.27
CA ALA A 86 4.97 -24.87 -4.31
C ALA A 86 4.44 -26.29 -4.09
N VAL A 87 4.08 -26.58 -2.84
CA VAL A 87 3.31 -27.75 -2.41
C VAL A 87 2.05 -27.26 -1.71
N PRO A 88 1.03 -26.79 -2.44
CA PRO A 88 -0.09 -26.06 -1.84
C PRO A 88 -0.93 -26.86 -0.86
N ARG A 89 -1.03 -28.19 -1.05
CA ARG A 89 -1.79 -29.10 -0.18
C ARG A 89 -0.91 -30.21 0.35
N ALA A 90 -1.20 -30.71 1.55
CA ALA A 90 -0.51 -31.86 2.13
C ALA A 90 -0.59 -33.07 1.19
N GLY A 91 0.53 -33.74 0.97
CA GLY A 91 0.64 -34.88 0.05
C GLY A 91 0.54 -34.54 -1.44
N ALA A 92 0.38 -33.29 -1.83
CA ALA A 92 0.39 -32.87 -3.23
C ALA A 92 1.81 -33.01 -3.83
N LYS A 93 1.85 -33.16 -5.16
CA LYS A 93 3.13 -33.06 -5.88
C LYS A 93 3.61 -31.61 -5.88
N GLU A 94 4.92 -31.46 -5.77
CA GLU A 94 5.58 -30.17 -5.98
C GLU A 94 5.34 -29.68 -7.41
N ILE A 95 5.03 -28.42 -7.53
CA ILE A 95 4.81 -27.75 -8.83
C ILE A 95 5.78 -26.59 -8.97
N SER A 96 6.32 -26.39 -10.17
CA SER A 96 7.01 -25.14 -10.51
C SER A 96 5.95 -24.07 -10.73
N VAL A 97 6.13 -22.89 -10.12
CA VAL A 97 5.22 -21.75 -10.31
C VAL A 97 5.55 -21.00 -11.59
N ILE A 98 6.85 -20.80 -11.85
CA ILE A 98 7.32 -20.06 -13.03
C ILE A 98 6.93 -20.80 -14.29
N GLY A 99 6.33 -20.06 -15.24
CA GLY A 99 5.88 -20.60 -16.54
C GLY A 99 4.49 -21.29 -16.49
N HIS A 100 3.84 -21.35 -15.32
CA HIS A 100 2.47 -21.84 -15.22
C HIS A 100 1.45 -20.68 -15.24
N PRO A 101 0.38 -20.77 -16.03
CA PRO A 101 -0.65 -19.74 -16.04
C PRO A 101 -1.46 -19.74 -14.73
N VAL A 102 -1.90 -18.56 -14.30
CA VAL A 102 -2.61 -18.30 -13.03
C VAL A 102 -3.74 -19.30 -12.74
N HIS A 103 -4.56 -19.65 -13.74
CA HIS A 103 -5.68 -20.59 -13.56
C HIS A 103 -5.24 -22.02 -13.19
N LYS A 104 -4.05 -22.45 -13.62
CA LYS A 104 -3.51 -23.77 -13.24
C LYS A 104 -3.02 -23.76 -11.80
N LEU A 105 -2.38 -22.66 -11.37
CA LEU A 105 -1.93 -22.48 -9.99
C LEU A 105 -3.15 -22.42 -9.04
N ASN A 106 -4.22 -21.73 -9.44
CA ASN A 106 -5.45 -21.70 -8.66
C ASN A 106 -6.04 -23.10 -8.49
N ARG A 107 -6.16 -23.90 -9.56
CA ARG A 107 -6.60 -25.31 -9.48
C ARG A 107 -5.69 -26.18 -8.64
N ALA A 108 -4.40 -25.88 -8.57
CA ALA A 108 -3.46 -26.58 -7.71
C ALA A 108 -3.64 -26.25 -6.22
N GLY A 109 -4.37 -25.18 -5.89
CA GLY A 109 -4.70 -24.79 -4.52
C GLY A 109 -4.03 -23.50 -4.05
N ILE A 110 -3.59 -22.63 -4.96
CA ILE A 110 -3.08 -21.30 -4.67
C ILE A 110 -4.15 -20.26 -5.04
N ALA A 111 -4.75 -19.61 -4.05
CA ALA A 111 -5.71 -18.53 -4.27
C ALA A 111 -5.11 -17.17 -3.91
N ARG A 112 -5.58 -16.10 -4.56
CA ARG A 112 -5.12 -14.73 -4.34
C ARG A 112 -6.28 -13.75 -4.33
N THR A 113 -6.23 -12.75 -3.44
CA THR A 113 -6.97 -11.50 -3.57
C THR A 113 -6.12 -10.46 -4.31
N PHE A 114 -6.72 -9.36 -4.71
CA PHE A 114 -6.01 -8.29 -5.42
C PHE A 114 -6.09 -7.01 -4.59
N GLN A 115 -5.09 -6.15 -4.71
CA GLN A 115 -5.06 -4.84 -4.07
C GLN A 115 -6.34 -4.05 -4.39
N ASN A 116 -6.69 -3.93 -5.66
CA ASN A 116 -7.99 -3.40 -6.08
C ASN A 116 -9.02 -4.52 -6.13
N ILE A 117 -10.11 -4.39 -5.40
CA ILE A 117 -11.18 -5.39 -5.30
C ILE A 117 -11.73 -5.73 -6.69
N ARG A 118 -11.72 -7.02 -7.03
CA ARG A 118 -12.19 -7.53 -8.33
C ARG A 118 -13.43 -8.40 -8.17
N LEU A 119 -14.55 -7.79 -7.84
CA LEU A 119 -15.86 -8.47 -7.81
C LEU A 119 -16.54 -8.39 -9.18
N PHE A 120 -17.51 -9.25 -9.38
CA PHE A 120 -18.47 -9.12 -10.49
C PHE A 120 -19.52 -8.08 -10.07
N PRO A 121 -19.46 -6.84 -10.59
CA PRO A 121 -20.20 -5.71 -10.03
C PRO A 121 -21.72 -5.82 -10.20
N ALA A 122 -22.18 -6.53 -11.24
CA ALA A 122 -23.59 -6.73 -11.54
C ALA A 122 -24.20 -7.97 -10.88
N LEU A 123 -23.39 -8.83 -10.26
CA LEU A 123 -23.85 -10.02 -9.57
C LEU A 123 -24.12 -9.75 -8.09
N THR A 124 -25.01 -10.55 -7.53
CA THR A 124 -25.26 -10.56 -6.08
C THR A 124 -24.05 -11.09 -5.31
N VAL A 125 -24.06 -10.88 -4.00
CA VAL A 125 -23.07 -11.40 -3.07
C VAL A 125 -22.97 -12.91 -3.17
N LEU A 126 -24.10 -13.60 -3.20
CA LEU A 126 -24.18 -15.06 -3.33
C LEU A 126 -23.62 -15.54 -4.68
N GLU A 127 -24.06 -14.94 -5.79
CA GLU A 127 -23.63 -15.31 -7.14
C GLU A 127 -22.12 -15.11 -7.33
N ASN A 128 -21.53 -14.07 -6.73
CA ASN A 128 -20.09 -13.86 -6.74
C ASN A 128 -19.32 -15.05 -6.18
N VAL A 129 -19.81 -15.67 -5.10
CA VAL A 129 -19.15 -16.83 -4.49
C VAL A 129 -19.49 -18.10 -5.25
N GLN A 130 -20.74 -18.28 -5.72
CA GLN A 130 -21.16 -19.44 -6.51
C GLN A 130 -20.31 -19.62 -7.77
N VAL A 131 -20.03 -18.56 -8.53
CA VAL A 131 -19.15 -18.60 -9.71
C VAL A 131 -17.77 -19.19 -9.36
N ALA A 132 -17.22 -18.86 -8.19
CA ALA A 132 -15.94 -19.41 -7.76
C ALA A 132 -16.04 -20.90 -7.36
N VAL A 133 -17.10 -21.31 -6.67
CA VAL A 133 -17.36 -22.73 -6.34
C VAL A 133 -17.52 -23.55 -7.63
N GLU A 134 -18.32 -23.08 -8.58
CA GLU A 134 -18.58 -23.77 -9.85
C GLU A 134 -17.31 -23.93 -10.69
N SER A 135 -16.36 -22.99 -10.60
CA SER A 135 -15.08 -23.07 -11.32
C SER A 135 -14.24 -24.30 -10.92
N THR A 136 -14.51 -24.87 -9.74
CA THR A 136 -13.82 -26.07 -9.23
C THR A 136 -14.52 -27.39 -9.61
N GLN A 137 -15.77 -27.31 -10.08
CA GLN A 137 -16.57 -28.49 -10.43
C GLN A 137 -16.15 -29.08 -11.78
N LYS A 138 -16.48 -30.35 -11.98
CA LYS A 138 -16.07 -31.11 -13.17
C LYS A 138 -17.10 -31.12 -14.30
N SER A 139 -18.29 -30.56 -14.07
CA SER A 139 -19.37 -30.53 -15.07
C SER A 139 -19.03 -29.54 -16.18
N GLY A 140 -18.97 -30.01 -17.42
CA GLY A 140 -18.73 -29.18 -18.59
C GLY A 140 -20.01 -28.50 -19.11
N ALA A 141 -19.85 -27.53 -20.01
CA ALA A 141 -20.94 -26.76 -20.65
C ALA A 141 -22.04 -27.63 -21.25
N ILE A 142 -21.72 -28.82 -21.76
CA ILE A 142 -22.69 -29.78 -22.35
C ILE A 142 -23.61 -30.33 -21.26
N GLY A 143 -23.08 -30.63 -20.06
CA GLY A 143 -23.89 -31.08 -18.91
C GLY A 143 -24.85 -29.99 -18.44
N ALA A 144 -24.41 -28.72 -18.49
CA ALA A 144 -25.20 -27.55 -18.15
C ALA A 144 -26.39 -27.39 -19.10
N MET A 145 -26.16 -27.54 -20.38
CA MET A 145 -27.17 -27.39 -21.44
C MET A 145 -28.25 -28.48 -21.37
N LEU A 146 -27.88 -29.70 -20.96
CA LEU A 146 -28.78 -30.84 -20.86
C LEU A 146 -29.48 -30.98 -19.50
N ARG A 147 -29.23 -30.07 -18.53
CA ARG A 147 -29.82 -30.09 -17.17
C ARG A 147 -29.77 -31.46 -16.49
N LEU A 148 -28.65 -32.16 -16.60
CA LEU A 148 -28.49 -33.51 -16.05
C LEU A 148 -28.69 -33.51 -14.51
N PRO A 149 -29.21 -34.62 -13.92
CA PRO A 149 -29.44 -34.72 -12.46
C PRO A 149 -28.19 -34.42 -11.62
N ARG A 150 -27.01 -34.74 -12.15
CA ARG A 150 -25.72 -34.44 -11.55
C ARG A 150 -25.52 -32.94 -11.39
N GLN A 151 -25.87 -32.15 -12.37
CA GLN A 151 -25.69 -30.70 -12.35
C GLN A 151 -26.63 -30.01 -11.36
N LYS A 152 -27.87 -30.47 -11.22
CA LYS A 152 -28.76 -29.97 -10.18
C LYS A 152 -28.21 -30.22 -8.79
N ARG A 153 -27.54 -31.37 -8.56
CA ARG A 153 -26.86 -31.66 -7.30
C ARG A 153 -25.64 -30.76 -7.08
N GLU A 154 -24.79 -30.59 -8.10
CA GLU A 154 -23.64 -29.71 -8.05
C GLU A 154 -24.03 -28.24 -7.81
N ALA A 155 -25.14 -27.77 -8.40
CA ALA A 155 -25.67 -26.42 -8.15
C ALA A 155 -26.20 -26.22 -6.72
N LEU A 156 -26.92 -27.21 -6.17
CA LEU A 156 -27.39 -27.18 -4.78
C LEU A 156 -26.19 -27.21 -3.79
N GLU A 157 -25.17 -27.99 -4.09
CA GLU A 157 -23.94 -28.06 -3.32
C GLU A 157 -23.19 -26.74 -3.39
N ALA A 158 -23.11 -26.13 -4.58
CA ALA A 158 -22.49 -24.79 -4.75
C ALA A 158 -23.22 -23.72 -3.94
N ASP A 159 -24.56 -23.71 -3.94
CA ASP A 159 -25.36 -22.79 -3.12
C ASP A 159 -25.09 -22.99 -1.62
N SER A 160 -25.08 -24.23 -1.15
CA SER A 160 -24.82 -24.55 0.26
C SER A 160 -23.41 -24.12 0.69
N VAL A 161 -22.39 -24.42 -0.13
CA VAL A 161 -21.00 -24.03 0.13
C VAL A 161 -20.87 -22.51 0.12
N ALA A 162 -21.47 -21.83 -0.86
CA ALA A 162 -21.40 -20.36 -0.96
C ALA A 162 -22.03 -19.69 0.27
N ARG A 163 -23.20 -20.15 0.73
CA ARG A 163 -23.83 -19.62 1.96
C ARG A 163 -22.99 -19.87 3.20
N SER A 164 -22.38 -21.05 3.32
CA SER A 164 -21.47 -21.34 4.43
C SER A 164 -20.26 -20.40 4.46
N LEU A 165 -19.67 -20.12 3.28
CA LEU A 165 -18.56 -19.18 3.17
C LEU A 165 -18.97 -17.74 3.48
N LEU A 166 -20.16 -17.32 3.04
CA LEU A 166 -20.70 -15.99 3.38
C LEU A 166 -20.94 -15.84 4.88
N ALA A 167 -21.42 -16.89 5.54
CA ALA A 167 -21.59 -16.90 6.99
C ALA A 167 -20.23 -16.79 7.70
N GLU A 168 -19.21 -17.49 7.23
CA GLU A 168 -17.85 -17.46 7.79
C GLU A 168 -17.21 -16.08 7.71
N VAL A 169 -17.42 -15.36 6.61
CA VAL A 169 -16.88 -13.98 6.46
C VAL A 169 -17.83 -12.90 7.00
N GLY A 170 -18.92 -13.27 7.69
CA GLY A 170 -19.85 -12.32 8.32
C GLY A 170 -20.73 -11.55 7.35
N LEU A 171 -21.14 -12.18 6.24
CA LEU A 171 -22.04 -11.59 5.24
C LEU A 171 -23.43 -12.28 5.21
N THR A 172 -23.81 -12.94 6.29
CA THR A 172 -25.15 -13.54 6.44
C THR A 172 -26.23 -12.46 6.36
N GLY A 173 -27.31 -12.75 5.61
CA GLY A 173 -28.44 -11.84 5.40
C GLY A 173 -28.22 -10.81 4.29
N ARG A 174 -27.06 -10.85 3.62
CA ARG A 174 -26.72 -9.95 2.50
C ARG A 174 -26.56 -10.69 1.17
N GLU A 175 -27.00 -11.93 1.10
CA GLU A 175 -26.80 -12.85 -0.03
C GLU A 175 -27.36 -12.29 -1.35
N ASN A 176 -28.47 -11.56 -1.27
CA ASN A 176 -29.18 -11.01 -2.42
C ASN A 176 -28.78 -9.55 -2.75
N ASP A 177 -27.93 -8.93 -1.93
CA ASP A 177 -27.43 -7.59 -2.21
C ASP A 177 -26.53 -7.62 -3.45
N ILE A 178 -26.56 -6.54 -4.24
CA ILE A 178 -25.60 -6.38 -5.35
C ILE A 178 -24.22 -6.09 -4.75
N ALA A 179 -23.17 -6.73 -5.28
CA ALA A 179 -21.83 -6.67 -4.72
C ALA A 179 -21.30 -5.22 -4.56
N THR A 180 -21.65 -4.31 -5.49
CA THR A 180 -21.27 -2.90 -5.44
C THR A 180 -22.01 -2.07 -4.39
N SER A 181 -23.14 -2.55 -3.85
CA SER A 181 -23.87 -1.87 -2.79
C SER A 181 -23.27 -2.08 -1.39
N LEU A 182 -22.30 -3.00 -1.27
CA LEU A 182 -21.61 -3.28 -0.03
C LEU A 182 -20.63 -2.15 0.34
N SER A 183 -20.40 -1.93 1.66
CA SER A 183 -19.27 -1.13 2.11
C SER A 183 -17.95 -1.74 1.66
N TYR A 184 -16.89 -0.93 1.60
CA TYR A 184 -15.57 -1.39 1.14
C TYR A 184 -15.06 -2.60 1.94
N GLY A 185 -15.16 -2.57 3.27
CA GLY A 185 -14.78 -3.71 4.12
C GLY A 185 -15.61 -4.96 3.88
N ALA A 186 -16.92 -4.83 3.58
CA ALA A 186 -17.77 -5.95 3.21
C ALA A 186 -17.46 -6.52 1.82
N GLN A 187 -17.08 -5.65 0.85
CA GLN A 187 -16.59 -6.09 -0.46
C GLN A 187 -15.28 -6.88 -0.33
N ARG A 188 -14.36 -6.45 0.55
CA ARG A 188 -13.11 -7.16 0.84
C ARG A 188 -13.37 -8.54 1.45
N ARG A 189 -14.31 -8.65 2.40
CA ARG A 189 -14.73 -9.94 2.97
C ARG A 189 -15.36 -10.86 1.91
N LEU A 190 -16.13 -10.31 0.97
CA LEU A 190 -16.67 -11.06 -0.16
C LEU A 190 -15.57 -11.58 -1.10
N GLU A 191 -14.54 -10.77 -1.37
CA GLU A 191 -13.39 -11.20 -2.16
C GLU A 191 -12.64 -12.37 -1.52
N ILE A 192 -12.45 -12.34 -0.18
CA ILE A 192 -11.88 -13.45 0.59
C ILE A 192 -12.77 -14.68 0.48
N ALA A 193 -14.09 -14.56 0.63
CA ALA A 193 -15.02 -15.68 0.46
C ALA A 193 -14.90 -16.32 -0.93
N ARG A 194 -14.78 -15.52 -1.99
CA ARG A 194 -14.53 -16.01 -3.35
C ARG A 194 -13.20 -16.76 -3.49
N ALA A 195 -12.14 -16.26 -2.87
CA ALA A 195 -10.86 -16.94 -2.86
C ALA A 195 -10.95 -18.30 -2.14
N LEU A 196 -11.61 -18.35 -0.98
CA LEU A 196 -11.85 -19.57 -0.20
C LEU A 196 -12.73 -20.59 -0.95
N ALA A 197 -13.65 -20.12 -1.79
CA ALA A 197 -14.53 -20.98 -2.59
C ALA A 197 -13.76 -21.91 -3.55
N THR A 198 -12.52 -21.58 -3.90
CA THR A 198 -11.65 -22.46 -4.69
C THR A 198 -10.98 -23.56 -3.86
N ASN A 199 -11.32 -23.64 -2.56
CA ASN A 199 -10.74 -24.58 -1.60
C ASN A 199 -9.19 -24.57 -1.62
N PRO A 200 -8.56 -23.43 -1.35
CA PRO A 200 -7.11 -23.30 -1.43
C PRO A 200 -6.40 -23.96 -0.25
N GLY A 201 -5.16 -24.42 -0.47
CA GLY A 201 -4.23 -24.74 0.62
C GLY A 201 -3.34 -23.56 0.98
N VAL A 202 -3.25 -22.57 0.07
CA VAL A 202 -2.53 -21.32 0.27
C VAL A 202 -3.39 -20.14 -0.18
N LEU A 203 -3.51 -19.14 0.67
CA LEU A 203 -4.21 -17.89 0.41
C LEU A 203 -3.22 -16.72 0.43
N LEU A 204 -3.12 -16.02 -0.69
CA LEU A 204 -2.30 -14.81 -0.82
C LEU A 204 -3.22 -13.58 -0.69
N LEU A 205 -2.93 -12.73 0.29
CA LEU A 205 -3.69 -11.50 0.57
C LEU A 205 -2.82 -10.28 0.28
N ASP A 206 -3.27 -9.43 -0.64
CA ASP A 206 -2.56 -8.24 -1.10
C ASP A 206 -3.23 -6.99 -0.52
N GLU A 207 -2.62 -6.41 0.52
CA GLU A 207 -3.09 -5.24 1.27
C GLU A 207 -4.59 -5.33 1.63
N PRO A 208 -5.03 -6.39 2.33
CA PRO A 208 -6.46 -6.60 2.60
C PRO A 208 -7.08 -5.55 3.53
N ALA A 209 -6.28 -4.85 4.35
CA ALA A 209 -6.75 -3.81 5.27
C ALA A 209 -6.73 -2.40 4.66
N ALA A 210 -6.24 -2.23 3.41
CA ALA A 210 -6.21 -0.92 2.78
C ALA A 210 -7.61 -0.31 2.69
N GLY A 211 -7.75 0.95 3.12
CA GLY A 211 -9.03 1.69 3.06
C GLY A 211 -10.09 1.27 4.09
N THR A 212 -9.78 0.40 5.04
CA THR A 212 -10.68 0.00 6.13
C THR A 212 -10.42 0.83 7.40
N ASN A 213 -11.46 0.99 8.23
CA ASN A 213 -11.33 1.67 9.52
C ASN A 213 -10.71 0.73 10.60
N PRO A 214 -10.27 1.26 11.77
CA PRO A 214 -9.60 0.45 12.80
C PRO A 214 -10.41 -0.76 13.30
N ASN A 215 -11.73 -0.63 13.43
CA ASN A 215 -12.58 -1.74 13.86
C ASN A 215 -12.67 -2.82 12.78
N GLU A 216 -12.85 -2.42 11.52
CA GLU A 216 -12.85 -3.34 10.38
C GLU A 216 -11.51 -4.06 10.21
N LYS A 217 -10.37 -3.39 10.51
CA LYS A 217 -9.04 -4.01 10.52
C LYS A 217 -8.94 -5.11 11.57
N ALA A 218 -9.40 -4.85 12.80
CA ALA A 218 -9.40 -5.85 13.86
C ALA A 218 -10.27 -7.06 13.51
N GLU A 219 -11.49 -6.84 12.99
CA GLU A 219 -12.37 -7.90 12.50
C GLU A 219 -11.74 -8.73 11.37
N LEU A 220 -11.04 -8.06 10.46
CA LEU A 220 -10.34 -8.71 9.34
C LEU A 220 -9.15 -9.54 9.84
N ALA A 221 -8.37 -9.02 10.79
CA ALA A 221 -7.28 -9.74 11.42
C ALA A 221 -7.77 -11.04 12.08
N ASP A 222 -8.88 -10.97 12.83
CA ASP A 222 -9.50 -12.14 13.47
C ASP A 222 -10.06 -13.13 12.44
N LEU A 223 -10.64 -12.64 11.35
CA LEU A 223 -11.10 -13.47 10.24
C LEU A 223 -9.92 -14.25 9.60
N ILE A 224 -8.81 -13.58 9.33
CA ILE A 224 -7.62 -14.22 8.74
C ILE A 224 -7.05 -15.30 9.67
N ARG A 225 -6.94 -15.02 10.97
CA ARG A 225 -6.50 -16.02 11.97
C ARG A 225 -7.44 -17.22 12.03
N ARG A 226 -8.75 -16.99 11.98
CA ARG A 226 -9.76 -18.04 11.99
C ARG A 226 -9.66 -18.91 10.74
N ILE A 227 -9.58 -18.32 9.55
CA ILE A 227 -9.39 -19.04 8.28
C ILE A 227 -8.11 -19.91 8.34
N ASN A 228 -7.00 -19.35 8.81
CA ASN A 228 -5.74 -20.09 8.93
C ASN A 228 -5.90 -21.31 9.84
N ARG A 229 -6.47 -21.15 11.05
CA ARG A 229 -6.57 -22.21 12.06
C ARG A 229 -7.64 -23.24 11.73
N GLU A 230 -8.86 -22.81 11.37
CA GLU A 230 -10.00 -23.73 11.18
C GLU A 230 -9.94 -24.48 9.85
N ARG A 231 -9.39 -23.84 8.80
CA ARG A 231 -9.25 -24.45 7.47
C ARG A 231 -7.87 -25.03 7.20
N ASN A 232 -6.91 -24.83 8.10
CA ASN A 232 -5.50 -25.19 7.90
C ASN A 232 -4.94 -24.63 6.58
N VAL A 233 -5.31 -23.42 6.24
CA VAL A 233 -4.86 -22.69 5.05
C VAL A 233 -3.64 -21.85 5.43
N SER A 234 -2.52 -22.05 4.72
CA SER A 234 -1.34 -21.19 4.88
C SER A 234 -1.64 -19.80 4.27
N VAL A 235 -1.31 -18.73 4.97
CA VAL A 235 -1.62 -17.37 4.52
C VAL A 235 -0.32 -16.60 4.26
N LEU A 236 -0.18 -16.09 3.04
CA LEU A 236 0.87 -15.14 2.68
C LEU A 236 0.23 -13.75 2.58
N LEU A 237 0.69 -12.83 3.42
CA LEU A 237 0.12 -11.51 3.59
C LEU A 237 1.10 -10.42 3.16
N ILE A 238 0.71 -9.52 2.26
CA ILE A 238 1.35 -8.21 2.12
C ILE A 238 0.51 -7.20 2.87
N GLU A 239 1.12 -6.47 3.77
CA GLU A 239 0.51 -5.36 4.48
C GLU A 239 1.53 -4.29 4.83
N HIS A 240 1.05 -3.06 4.96
CA HIS A 240 1.82 -1.91 5.43
C HIS A 240 1.34 -1.43 6.81
N ASP A 241 0.20 -1.95 7.29
CA ASP A 241 -0.29 -1.70 8.65
C ASP A 241 0.48 -2.59 9.64
N MET A 242 1.49 -1.99 10.28
CA MET A 242 2.38 -2.72 11.19
C MET A 242 1.63 -3.29 12.39
N GLN A 243 0.61 -2.59 12.92
CA GLN A 243 -0.17 -3.09 14.05
C GLN A 243 -0.90 -4.39 13.69
N MET A 244 -1.53 -4.43 12.52
CA MET A 244 -2.17 -5.64 12.03
C MET A 244 -1.15 -6.76 11.80
N VAL A 245 -0.05 -6.48 11.10
CA VAL A 245 1.01 -7.47 10.82
C VAL A 245 1.56 -8.08 12.11
N MET A 246 1.99 -7.24 13.07
CA MET A 246 2.54 -7.68 14.35
C MET A 246 1.54 -8.50 15.16
N SER A 247 0.24 -8.24 14.98
CA SER A 247 -0.80 -8.96 15.71
C SER A 247 -1.08 -10.36 15.18
N ILE A 248 -0.92 -10.63 13.86
CA ILE A 248 -1.38 -11.89 13.25
C ILE A 248 -0.27 -12.76 12.65
N ALA A 249 0.88 -12.19 12.28
CA ALA A 249 1.93 -12.94 11.60
C ALA A 249 2.67 -13.88 12.58
N ASP A 250 2.93 -15.10 12.14
CA ASP A 250 3.82 -16.02 12.84
C ASP A 250 5.30 -15.68 12.55
N ARG A 251 5.55 -15.22 11.32
CA ARG A 251 6.87 -14.82 10.83
C ARG A 251 6.72 -13.69 9.80
N ILE A 252 7.71 -12.82 9.77
CA ILE A 252 7.75 -11.66 8.89
C ILE A 252 9.02 -11.72 8.06
N VAL A 253 8.90 -11.43 6.77
CA VAL A 253 10.00 -11.19 5.84
C VAL A 253 9.98 -9.72 5.46
N VAL A 254 11.11 -9.05 5.57
CA VAL A 254 11.25 -7.64 5.21
C VAL A 254 12.02 -7.52 3.90
N LEU A 255 11.39 -6.86 2.94
CA LEU A 255 12.01 -6.49 1.68
C LEU A 255 12.39 -5.02 1.68
N ASN A 256 13.56 -4.73 1.13
CA ASN A 256 13.99 -3.37 0.82
C ASN A 256 14.75 -3.37 -0.51
N PHE A 257 14.40 -2.45 -1.43
CA PHE A 257 15.01 -2.34 -2.76
C PHE A 257 15.17 -3.68 -3.50
N GLY A 258 14.16 -4.52 -3.44
CA GLY A 258 14.15 -5.83 -4.12
C GLY A 258 14.92 -6.94 -3.39
N LYS A 259 15.53 -6.67 -2.25
CA LYS A 259 16.30 -7.64 -1.45
C LYS A 259 15.60 -7.98 -0.14
N LYS A 260 15.80 -9.19 0.36
CA LYS A 260 15.43 -9.57 1.72
C LYS A 260 16.48 -9.04 2.69
N ILE A 261 16.09 -8.10 3.56
CA ILE A 261 16.98 -7.51 4.57
C ILE A 261 16.82 -8.18 5.94
N ALA A 262 15.63 -8.71 6.27
CA ALA A 262 15.41 -9.38 7.54
C ALA A 262 14.33 -10.46 7.41
N GLU A 263 14.37 -11.43 8.32
CA GLU A 263 13.36 -12.47 8.49
C GLU A 263 13.34 -12.92 9.94
N GLY A 264 12.16 -12.99 10.58
CA GLY A 264 12.05 -13.38 11.97
C GLY A 264 10.63 -13.30 12.51
N LYS A 265 10.48 -13.52 13.80
CA LYS A 265 9.21 -13.30 14.51
C LYS A 265 8.88 -11.81 14.60
N PRO A 266 7.60 -11.44 14.79
CA PRO A 266 7.21 -10.03 14.92
C PRO A 266 8.08 -9.23 15.90
N THR A 267 8.36 -9.77 17.09
CA THR A 267 9.19 -9.13 18.12
C THR A 267 10.66 -8.95 17.72
N GLU A 268 11.20 -9.83 16.89
CA GLU A 268 12.58 -9.75 16.38
C GLU A 268 12.67 -8.67 15.30
N ILE A 269 11.69 -8.62 14.41
CA ILE A 269 11.62 -7.65 13.31
C ILE A 269 11.42 -6.23 13.84
N GLN A 270 10.56 -6.06 14.86
CA GLN A 270 10.28 -4.77 15.48
C GLN A 270 11.52 -4.10 16.05
N ASN A 271 12.44 -4.91 16.61
CA ASN A 271 13.67 -4.41 17.23
C ASN A 271 14.90 -4.49 16.32
N ASN A 272 14.73 -4.82 15.03
CA ASN A 272 15.87 -4.96 14.12
C ASN A 272 16.31 -3.58 13.59
N PRO A 273 17.56 -3.15 13.85
CA PRO A 273 18.04 -1.83 13.42
C PRO A 273 17.98 -1.61 11.91
N GLU A 274 18.25 -2.66 11.11
CA GLU A 274 18.22 -2.58 9.66
C GLU A 274 16.78 -2.38 9.13
N VAL A 275 15.80 -3.01 9.79
CA VAL A 275 14.37 -2.82 9.48
C VAL A 275 13.93 -1.40 9.85
N ILE A 276 14.31 -0.96 11.06
CA ILE A 276 14.03 0.41 11.53
C ILE A 276 14.60 1.42 10.53
N ALA A 277 15.86 1.24 10.14
CA ALA A 277 16.52 2.08 9.17
C ALA A 277 15.81 2.07 7.80
N ALA A 278 15.34 0.93 7.32
CA ALA A 278 14.63 0.82 6.05
C ALA A 278 13.28 1.57 6.03
N TYR A 279 12.59 1.66 7.17
CA TYR A 279 11.32 2.38 7.29
C TYR A 279 11.46 3.86 7.63
N LEU A 280 12.48 4.22 8.43
CA LEU A 280 12.76 5.61 8.79
C LEU A 280 13.64 6.30 7.74
N GLY A 281 14.18 5.56 6.77
CA GLY A 281 15.20 5.99 5.83
C GLY A 281 16.57 5.83 6.48
N ALA A 282 17.31 4.77 6.11
CA ALA A 282 18.65 4.59 6.60
C ALA A 282 19.56 5.72 6.09
N ALA A 283 20.24 6.35 6.98
CA ALA A 283 21.64 6.64 6.71
C ALA A 283 22.28 5.29 6.34
N SER A 284 22.63 5.12 5.07
CA SER A 284 23.43 3.99 4.61
C SER A 284 24.67 3.84 5.50
N SER A 285 25.07 2.60 5.77
CA SER A 285 26.25 2.24 6.57
C SER A 285 27.61 2.60 5.93
N ASP A 286 27.65 3.60 5.08
CA ASP A 286 28.86 4.25 4.65
C ASP A 286 29.00 5.52 5.47
N ASP A 287 30.02 5.58 6.33
CA ASP A 287 30.34 6.74 7.18
C ASP A 287 30.46 8.06 6.37
N ASP A 288 30.82 7.98 5.08
CA ASP A 288 30.87 9.10 4.15
C ASP A 288 29.48 9.71 3.82
N ALA A 289 28.41 8.91 3.80
CA ALA A 289 27.05 9.40 3.54
C ALA A 289 26.42 10.04 4.78
N LEU A 290 26.81 9.61 5.98
CA LEU A 290 26.44 10.25 7.24
C LEU A 290 27.09 11.65 7.38
N GLU A 291 28.34 11.81 6.96
CA GLU A 291 29.00 13.12 6.92
C GLU A 291 28.37 14.04 5.86
N GLU A 292 27.94 13.52 4.71
CA GLU A 292 27.29 14.32 3.66
C GLU A 292 25.86 14.75 4.06
N VAL A 293 25.07 13.88 4.69
CA VAL A 293 23.73 14.20 5.23
C VAL A 293 23.87 15.14 6.44
N THR A 294 24.82 14.87 7.35
CA THR A 294 25.08 15.74 8.50
C THR A 294 25.67 17.09 8.05
N GLY A 295 26.48 17.11 7.01
CA GLY A 295 27.01 18.32 6.40
C GLY A 295 25.92 19.15 5.69
N LYS A 296 24.97 18.51 4.98
CA LYS A 296 23.82 19.20 4.38
C LYS A 296 22.84 19.71 5.44
N ILE A 297 22.61 18.94 6.50
CA ILE A 297 21.81 19.37 7.67
C ILE A 297 22.50 20.55 8.36
N ALA A 298 23.84 20.53 8.53
CA ALA A 298 24.57 21.64 9.13
C ALA A 298 24.51 22.91 8.26
N ALA A 299 24.61 22.79 6.95
CA ALA A 299 24.51 23.92 6.02
C ALA A 299 23.09 24.53 5.97
N HIS A 300 22.03 23.68 6.13
CA HIS A 300 20.65 24.17 6.24
C HIS A 300 20.35 24.81 7.59
N VAL A 301 21.00 24.31 8.67
CA VAL A 301 20.86 24.83 10.03
C VAL A 301 21.54 26.21 10.19
N GLU A 302 22.60 26.53 9.44
CA GLU A 302 23.15 27.90 9.44
C GLU A 302 22.16 28.95 8.87
N HIS A 303 21.16 28.50 8.07
CA HIS A 303 20.07 29.38 7.61
C HIS A 303 18.86 29.35 8.54
N ALA A 304 18.66 28.29 9.34
CA ALA A 304 17.47 28.07 10.19
C ALA A 304 17.63 28.56 11.65
N THR A 305 18.83 28.85 12.12
CA THR A 305 19.08 29.23 13.54
C THR A 305 18.67 30.66 13.91
N ASP A 306 17.99 31.39 13.02
CA ASP A 306 17.57 32.80 13.30
C ASP A 306 16.07 33.03 13.08
N THR A 307 15.19 31.99 13.08
CA THR A 307 13.77 32.13 12.74
C THR A 307 12.81 32.19 13.93
N ASP A 308 13.30 32.41 15.15
CA ASP A 308 12.47 32.83 16.29
C ASP A 308 12.37 34.38 16.40
N THR A 309 12.58 35.06 15.27
CA THR A 309 12.26 36.48 15.16
C THR A 309 10.77 36.65 14.83
N PRO A 310 10.03 37.57 15.47
CA PRO A 310 8.59 37.75 15.32
C PRO A 310 8.14 38.39 13.99
N THR A 311 8.80 38.07 12.87
CA THR A 311 8.56 38.68 11.54
C THR A 311 8.37 37.67 10.40
N SER A 312 8.27 36.37 10.66
CA SER A 312 7.92 35.41 9.59
C SER A 312 6.47 35.61 9.16
N VAL A 313 6.28 36.00 7.90
CA VAL A 313 4.93 36.23 7.33
C VAL A 313 4.26 34.87 7.12
N ARG A 314 3.11 34.66 7.75
CA ARG A 314 2.32 33.44 7.54
C ARG A 314 1.76 33.41 6.13
N ALA A 315 2.13 32.43 5.32
CA ALA A 315 1.53 32.15 4.02
C ALA A 315 0.16 31.49 4.18
N LEU A 316 0.08 30.47 5.04
CA LEU A 316 -1.14 29.71 5.29
C LEU A 316 -1.38 29.58 6.80
N GLU A 317 -2.62 29.79 7.23
CA GLU A 317 -3.05 29.56 8.61
C GLU A 317 -4.36 28.77 8.60
N VAL A 318 -4.38 27.69 9.35
CA VAL A 318 -5.54 26.79 9.52
C VAL A 318 -5.88 26.74 10.99
N VAL A 319 -7.14 27.03 11.34
CA VAL A 319 -7.62 27.08 12.72
C VAL A 319 -8.87 26.21 12.86
N ASP A 320 -8.81 25.27 13.81
CA ASP A 320 -9.91 24.38 14.22
C ASP A 320 -10.63 23.70 13.04
N LEU A 321 -9.84 23.19 12.08
CA LEU A 321 -10.38 22.61 10.86
C LEU A 321 -11.00 21.24 11.12
N ASP A 322 -12.31 21.14 10.87
CA ASP A 322 -13.07 19.90 10.85
C ASP A 322 -13.49 19.52 9.43
N VAL A 323 -13.30 18.26 9.07
CA VAL A 323 -13.75 17.71 7.78
C VAL A 323 -14.40 16.36 8.00
N ARG A 324 -15.54 16.11 7.32
CA ARG A 324 -16.29 14.85 7.43
C ARG A 324 -16.66 14.30 6.05
N TYR A 325 -16.60 12.99 5.91
CA TYR A 325 -17.20 12.25 4.80
C TYR A 325 -18.52 11.63 5.27
N GLY A 326 -19.63 12.34 5.05
CA GLY A 326 -20.92 11.96 5.62
C GLY A 326 -20.89 11.96 7.14
N ALA A 327 -21.09 10.79 7.78
CA ALA A 327 -21.05 10.65 9.23
C ALA A 327 -19.62 10.48 9.79
N ILE A 328 -18.63 10.16 8.96
CA ILE A 328 -17.26 9.81 9.39
C ILE A 328 -16.40 11.07 9.49
N PRO A 329 -15.85 11.42 10.67
CA PRO A 329 -14.91 12.52 10.81
C PRO A 329 -13.55 12.11 10.23
N ALA A 330 -13.02 12.90 9.31
CA ALA A 330 -11.69 12.72 8.72
C ALA A 330 -10.64 13.63 9.37
N LEU A 331 -11.02 14.87 9.70
CA LEU A 331 -10.22 15.81 10.47
C LEU A 331 -11.03 16.30 11.67
N LYS A 332 -10.34 16.50 12.80
CA LYS A 332 -10.94 16.81 14.09
C LYS A 332 -10.21 18.00 14.72
N SER A 333 -10.69 19.21 14.43
CA SER A 333 -10.20 20.47 14.99
C SER A 333 -8.67 20.62 14.87
N ILE A 334 -8.11 20.39 13.66
CA ILE A 334 -6.67 20.58 13.45
C ILE A 334 -6.35 22.05 13.24
N SER A 335 -5.26 22.52 13.87
CA SER A 335 -4.75 23.89 13.73
C SER A 335 -3.26 23.83 13.44
N PHE A 336 -2.82 24.57 12.40
CA PHE A 336 -1.42 24.63 11.98
C PHE A 336 -1.17 25.85 11.09
N HIS A 337 0.08 26.15 10.82
CA HIS A 337 0.45 27.23 9.91
C HIS A 337 1.67 26.87 9.05
N VAL A 338 1.85 27.60 7.95
CA VAL A 338 2.98 27.53 7.05
C VAL A 338 3.47 28.95 6.80
N ASN A 339 4.76 29.21 6.99
CA ASN A 339 5.35 30.51 6.72
C ASN A 339 5.76 30.63 5.24
N GLU A 340 5.92 31.85 4.73
CA GLU A 340 6.42 32.07 3.36
C GLU A 340 7.82 31.50 3.19
N GLY A 341 8.05 30.75 2.11
CA GLY A 341 9.32 30.11 1.79
C GLY A 341 9.66 28.88 2.62
N GLU A 342 8.75 28.41 3.48
CA GLU A 342 8.96 27.23 4.33
C GLU A 342 8.58 25.93 3.60
N ILE A 343 9.32 24.84 3.83
CA ILE A 343 8.90 23.48 3.52
C ILE A 343 8.29 22.87 4.79
N VAL A 344 6.99 22.65 4.78
CA VAL A 344 6.28 21.98 5.87
C VAL A 344 5.87 20.58 5.44
N ALA A 345 6.20 19.56 6.23
CA ALA A 345 5.81 18.18 5.97
C ALA A 345 4.62 17.75 6.84
N PHE A 346 3.64 17.08 6.22
CA PHE A 346 2.63 16.30 6.92
C PHE A 346 2.94 14.82 6.85
N LEU A 347 3.15 14.21 8.01
CA LEU A 347 3.45 12.81 8.19
C LEU A 347 2.27 12.09 8.85
N GLY A 348 2.21 10.78 8.72
CA GLY A 348 1.18 9.95 9.36
C GLY A 348 0.83 8.72 8.54
N ALA A 349 0.19 7.75 9.18
CA ALA A 349 -0.27 6.53 8.53
C ALA A 349 -1.37 6.83 7.49
N ASN A 350 -1.65 5.85 6.62
CA ASN A 350 -2.76 5.95 5.67
C ASN A 350 -4.09 6.09 6.43
N GLY A 351 -4.92 7.05 6.00
CA GLY A 351 -6.16 7.38 6.69
C GLY A 351 -6.01 8.36 7.86
N ALA A 352 -4.79 8.85 8.17
CA ALA A 352 -4.59 9.84 9.23
C ALA A 352 -5.19 11.23 8.92
N GLY A 353 -5.55 11.51 7.65
CA GLY A 353 -6.15 12.78 7.25
C GLY A 353 -5.25 13.67 6.37
N LYS A 354 -4.05 13.24 6.00
CA LYS A 354 -3.06 14.01 5.23
C LYS A 354 -3.63 14.55 3.91
N THR A 355 -4.04 13.66 3.01
CA THR A 355 -4.66 13.99 1.72
C THR A 355 -5.93 14.83 1.90
N THR A 356 -6.76 14.51 2.91
CA THR A 356 -7.96 15.29 3.24
C THR A 356 -7.61 16.74 3.58
N THR A 357 -6.53 16.97 4.32
CA THR A 357 -6.06 18.33 4.65
C THR A 357 -5.68 19.09 3.39
N GLN A 358 -4.85 18.52 2.51
CA GLN A 358 -4.47 19.18 1.26
C GLN A 358 -5.64 19.41 0.30
N GLN A 359 -6.55 18.45 0.17
CA GLN A 359 -7.76 18.61 -0.65
C GLN A 359 -8.68 19.71 -0.12
N THR A 360 -8.71 19.92 1.20
CA THR A 360 -9.51 20.99 1.80
C THR A 360 -8.86 22.35 1.57
N ILE A 361 -7.53 22.45 1.71
CA ILE A 361 -6.78 23.68 1.40
C ILE A 361 -6.89 24.04 -0.07
N SER A 362 -6.78 23.07 -0.98
CA SER A 362 -6.89 23.29 -2.43
C SER A 362 -8.33 23.51 -2.92
N GLY A 363 -9.34 23.48 -2.03
CA GLY A 363 -10.75 23.73 -2.37
C GLY A 363 -11.44 22.58 -3.10
N LEU A 364 -10.87 21.38 -3.11
CA LEU A 364 -11.48 20.15 -3.62
C LEU A 364 -12.49 19.57 -2.62
N LEU A 365 -12.27 19.80 -1.32
CA LEU A 365 -13.18 19.44 -0.24
C LEU A 365 -13.62 20.69 0.50
N ARG A 366 -14.86 20.69 0.99
CA ARG A 366 -15.37 21.75 1.85
C ARG A 366 -15.19 21.37 3.32
N PRO A 367 -14.63 22.27 4.16
CA PRO A 367 -14.57 22.05 5.59
C PRO A 367 -15.98 22.03 6.20
N THR A 368 -16.17 21.26 7.25
CA THR A 368 -17.41 21.23 8.04
C THR A 368 -17.42 22.37 9.05
N ALA A 369 -16.25 22.68 9.62
CA ALA A 369 -16.02 23.81 10.53
C ALA A 369 -14.55 24.26 10.43
N GLY A 370 -14.20 25.36 11.09
CA GLY A 370 -12.86 25.94 11.08
C GLY A 370 -12.62 26.92 9.96
N THR A 371 -11.43 27.54 9.98
CA THR A 371 -11.04 28.57 9.02
C THR A 371 -9.70 28.27 8.38
N ILE A 372 -9.60 28.58 7.10
CA ILE A 372 -8.36 28.53 6.33
C ILE A 372 -8.11 29.94 5.80
N THR A 373 -6.97 30.49 6.16
CA THR A 373 -6.55 31.83 5.75
C THR A 373 -5.25 31.71 4.95
N TYR A 374 -5.23 32.28 3.75
CA TYR A 374 -4.06 32.33 2.90
C TYR A 374 -3.67 33.80 2.66
N ARG A 375 -2.44 34.20 3.05
CA ARG A 375 -1.95 35.59 2.98
C ARG A 375 -2.97 36.60 3.51
N GLY A 376 -3.55 36.31 4.67
CA GLY A 376 -4.54 37.18 5.34
C GLY A 376 -5.94 37.17 4.71
N LYS A 377 -6.17 36.40 3.64
CA LYS A 377 -7.51 36.25 3.03
C LYS A 377 -8.13 34.90 3.42
N GLN A 378 -9.37 34.90 3.86
CA GLN A 378 -10.08 33.65 4.13
C GLN A 378 -10.40 32.94 2.82
N ILE A 379 -9.99 31.67 2.72
CA ILE A 379 -10.20 30.80 1.56
C ILE A 379 -11.07 29.57 1.84
N SER A 380 -11.54 29.40 3.08
CA SER A 380 -12.36 28.24 3.50
C SER A 380 -13.55 28.04 2.55
N GLY A 381 -13.63 26.84 1.94
CA GLY A 381 -14.76 26.46 1.07
C GLY A 381 -14.81 27.13 -0.30
N ARG A 382 -13.81 27.94 -0.66
CA ARG A 382 -13.67 28.48 -2.03
C ARG A 382 -13.32 27.34 -3.00
N PRO A 383 -13.80 27.36 -4.24
CA PRO A 383 -13.56 26.30 -5.20
C PRO A 383 -12.12 26.34 -5.73
N ALA A 384 -11.56 25.18 -6.06
CA ALA A 384 -10.16 25.01 -6.47
C ALA A 384 -9.74 25.94 -7.64
N HIS A 385 -10.61 26.15 -8.63
CA HIS A 385 -10.29 27.00 -9.79
C HIS A 385 -10.06 28.48 -9.44
N GLU A 386 -10.63 28.98 -8.35
CA GLU A 386 -10.35 30.32 -7.83
C GLU A 386 -9.00 30.36 -7.08
N LEU A 387 -8.69 29.30 -6.31
CA LEU A 387 -7.48 29.23 -5.50
C LEU A 387 -6.21 29.12 -6.35
N ILE A 388 -6.28 28.47 -7.50
CA ILE A 388 -5.19 28.49 -8.49
C ILE A 388 -4.90 29.93 -8.92
N GLY A 389 -5.93 30.78 -9.04
CA GLY A 389 -5.79 32.22 -9.31
C GLY A 389 -5.01 32.98 -8.24
N GLU A 390 -5.08 32.56 -6.99
CA GLU A 390 -4.34 33.15 -5.84
C GLU A 390 -2.92 32.57 -5.70
N GLY A 391 -2.48 31.64 -6.57
CA GLY A 391 -1.15 31.02 -6.54
C GLY A 391 -1.02 29.72 -5.74
N ILE A 392 -2.14 29.08 -5.37
CA ILE A 392 -2.15 27.76 -4.74
C ILE A 392 -2.26 26.68 -5.82
N CYS A 393 -1.21 25.88 -6.01
CA CYS A 393 -1.20 24.75 -6.93
C CYS A 393 -1.10 23.43 -6.17
N HIS A 394 -1.79 22.40 -6.66
CA HIS A 394 -1.84 21.09 -6.01
C HIS A 394 -1.44 19.99 -6.99
N VAL A 395 -0.48 19.15 -6.60
CA VAL A 395 -0.11 17.89 -7.25
C VAL A 395 -0.70 16.76 -6.40
N PRO A 396 -1.84 16.20 -6.80
CA PRO A 396 -2.52 15.16 -6.03
C PRO A 396 -1.82 13.81 -6.15
N GLU A 397 -2.09 12.92 -5.21
CA GLU A 397 -1.70 11.51 -5.27
C GLU A 397 -2.13 10.88 -6.60
N GLY A 398 -1.31 9.99 -7.17
CA GLY A 398 -1.64 9.28 -8.41
C GLY A 398 -1.30 10.03 -9.70
N ARG A 399 -0.55 11.15 -9.61
CA ARG A 399 0.03 11.91 -10.74
C ARG A 399 -1.00 12.65 -11.61
N HIS A 400 -2.13 12.05 -11.93
CA HIS A 400 -3.26 12.59 -12.69
C HIS A 400 -2.84 13.35 -13.97
N VAL A 401 -1.86 12.79 -14.74
CA VAL A 401 -1.51 13.32 -16.06
C VAL A 401 -2.61 13.01 -17.07
N PHE A 402 -2.71 13.79 -18.15
CA PHE A 402 -3.61 13.52 -19.26
C PHE A 402 -2.93 12.52 -20.22
N PRO A 403 -3.25 11.21 -20.16
CA PRO A 403 -2.43 10.17 -20.80
C PRO A 403 -2.46 10.20 -22.33
N ARG A 404 -3.49 10.81 -22.91
CA ARG A 404 -3.67 10.94 -24.37
C ARG A 404 -3.12 12.25 -24.93
N MET A 405 -2.61 13.12 -24.08
CA MET A 405 -1.94 14.36 -24.45
C MET A 405 -0.43 14.14 -24.40
N SER A 406 0.32 14.89 -25.19
CA SER A 406 1.78 14.94 -25.15
C SER A 406 2.28 15.58 -23.83
N VAL A 407 3.57 15.46 -23.54
CA VAL A 407 4.22 16.16 -22.42
C VAL A 407 4.00 17.66 -22.54
N LEU A 408 4.27 18.24 -23.73
CA LEU A 408 4.10 19.67 -23.98
C LEU A 408 2.66 20.13 -23.74
N GLU A 409 1.65 19.41 -24.25
CA GLU A 409 0.24 19.75 -24.03
C GLU A 409 -0.16 19.64 -22.55
N ASN A 410 0.34 18.64 -21.82
CA ASN A 410 0.13 18.54 -20.38
C ASN A 410 0.71 19.76 -19.63
N LEU A 411 1.91 20.22 -19.99
CA LEU A 411 2.51 21.41 -19.37
C LEU A 411 1.70 22.67 -19.72
N GLN A 412 1.27 22.83 -20.96
CA GLN A 412 0.43 23.96 -21.39
C GLN A 412 -0.88 24.02 -20.61
N MET A 413 -1.48 22.86 -20.29
CA MET A 413 -2.67 22.80 -19.43
C MET A 413 -2.44 23.36 -18.02
N GLY A 414 -1.22 23.32 -17.49
CA GLY A 414 -0.86 23.93 -16.21
C GLY A 414 -0.94 25.46 -16.23
N ALA A 415 -0.72 26.06 -17.39
CA ALA A 415 -0.76 27.50 -17.59
C ALA A 415 -2.16 28.04 -17.97
N TYR A 416 -3.22 27.23 -17.89
CA TYR A 416 -4.56 27.57 -18.43
C TYR A 416 -5.17 28.88 -17.87
N ARG A 417 -4.70 29.33 -16.70
CA ARG A 417 -5.16 30.60 -16.10
C ARG A 417 -4.60 31.84 -16.79
N PHE A 418 -3.52 31.69 -17.57
CA PHE A 418 -2.88 32.78 -18.26
C PHE A 418 -3.37 32.85 -19.71
N SER A 419 -3.49 34.07 -20.27
CA SER A 419 -3.91 34.27 -21.66
C SER A 419 -2.90 33.72 -22.68
N HIS A 420 -1.63 33.63 -22.29
CA HIS A 420 -0.55 33.10 -23.10
C HIS A 420 0.38 32.24 -22.26
N VAL A 421 0.84 31.12 -22.80
CA VAL A 421 1.91 30.30 -22.22
C VAL A 421 3.23 31.00 -22.47
N SER A 422 3.95 31.37 -21.42
CA SER A 422 5.26 32.01 -21.53
C SER A 422 6.30 30.99 -21.97
N SER A 423 7.13 31.33 -22.97
CA SER A 423 8.27 30.50 -23.34
C SER A 423 9.27 30.39 -22.17
N ALA A 424 9.46 31.48 -21.41
CA ALA A 424 10.34 31.48 -20.26
C ALA A 424 9.89 30.51 -19.15
N ASP A 425 8.57 30.39 -18.90
CA ASP A 425 8.06 29.40 -17.95
C ASP A 425 8.29 27.97 -18.44
N MET A 426 8.10 27.75 -19.74
CA MET A 426 8.34 26.45 -20.36
C MET A 426 9.82 26.06 -20.31
N ASP A 427 10.71 27.00 -20.64
CA ASP A 427 12.16 26.81 -20.58
C ASP A 427 12.59 26.50 -19.13
N HIS A 428 12.06 27.25 -18.13
CA HIS A 428 12.32 27.02 -16.73
C HIS A 428 11.89 25.61 -16.25
N VAL A 429 10.73 25.12 -16.73
CA VAL A 429 10.29 23.75 -16.42
C VAL A 429 11.19 22.73 -17.12
N PHE A 430 11.59 22.96 -18.37
CA PHE A 430 12.46 22.03 -19.09
C PHE A 430 13.89 22.00 -18.55
N ASP A 431 14.41 23.12 -18.07
CA ASP A 431 15.71 23.18 -17.38
C ASP A 431 15.69 22.33 -16.11
N ARG A 432 14.58 22.34 -15.38
CA ARG A 432 14.41 21.56 -14.15
C ARG A 432 14.11 20.08 -14.41
N PHE A 433 13.45 19.78 -15.51
CA PHE A 433 13.09 18.43 -15.92
C PHE A 433 13.61 18.11 -17.33
N PRO A 434 14.95 17.94 -17.55
CA PRO A 434 15.53 17.77 -18.86
C PRO A 434 14.95 16.56 -19.63
N ARG A 435 14.58 15.49 -18.91
CA ARG A 435 13.93 14.32 -19.52
C ARG A 435 12.56 14.62 -20.15
N LEU A 436 11.84 15.61 -19.62
CA LEU A 436 10.57 16.07 -20.22
C LEU A 436 10.83 16.87 -21.50
N ALA A 437 11.89 17.66 -21.54
CA ALA A 437 12.30 18.39 -22.75
C ALA A 437 12.63 17.45 -23.91
N GLU A 438 13.40 16.38 -23.63
CA GLU A 438 13.73 15.34 -24.63
C GLU A 438 12.50 14.63 -25.20
N ARG A 439 11.40 14.57 -24.41
CA ARG A 439 10.19 13.79 -24.70
C ARG A 439 8.94 14.65 -24.88
N GLN A 440 9.11 15.95 -25.19
CA GLN A 440 8.01 16.92 -25.21
C GLN A 440 6.83 16.53 -26.11
N HIS A 441 7.08 15.76 -27.18
CA HIS A 441 6.05 15.29 -28.13
C HIS A 441 5.54 13.87 -27.81
N GLN A 442 6.09 13.19 -26.79
CA GLN A 442 5.66 11.86 -26.39
C GLN A 442 4.34 11.91 -25.62
N LEU A 443 3.45 10.92 -25.82
CA LEU A 443 2.21 10.81 -25.06
C LEU A 443 2.51 10.52 -23.58
N ALA A 444 1.92 11.30 -22.68
CA ALA A 444 2.14 11.19 -21.24
C ALA A 444 1.82 9.79 -20.67
N GLY A 445 0.84 9.10 -21.23
CA GLY A 445 0.50 7.73 -20.82
C GLY A 445 1.57 6.68 -21.12
N THR A 446 2.59 7.00 -21.93
CA THR A 446 3.69 6.09 -22.28
C THR A 446 4.98 6.37 -21.51
N LEU A 447 4.98 7.39 -20.67
CA LEU A 447 6.08 7.74 -19.79
C LEU A 447 6.20 6.74 -18.62
N SER A 448 7.40 6.58 -18.09
CA SER A 448 7.63 5.87 -16.83
C SER A 448 6.93 6.58 -15.65
N GLY A 449 6.73 5.86 -14.54
CA GLY A 449 6.09 6.44 -13.35
C GLY A 449 6.79 7.69 -12.82
N GLY A 450 8.12 7.72 -12.81
CA GLY A 450 8.90 8.89 -12.40
C GLY A 450 8.75 10.07 -13.35
N GLU A 451 8.80 9.83 -14.65
CA GLU A 451 8.60 10.88 -15.67
C GLU A 451 7.17 11.46 -15.61
N GLN A 452 6.15 10.63 -15.32
CA GLN A 452 4.79 11.12 -15.10
C GLN A 452 4.69 11.98 -13.84
N GLN A 453 5.44 11.66 -12.77
CA GLN A 453 5.50 12.48 -11.56
C GLN A 453 6.18 13.82 -11.84
N MET A 454 7.32 13.80 -12.53
CA MET A 454 7.99 15.02 -12.99
C MET A 454 7.07 15.87 -13.86
N LEU A 455 6.29 15.25 -14.75
CA LEU A 455 5.31 15.94 -15.59
C LEU A 455 4.17 16.57 -14.76
N ALA A 456 3.68 15.89 -13.73
CA ALA A 456 2.65 16.43 -12.83
C ALA A 456 3.17 17.65 -12.04
N MET A 457 4.40 17.59 -11.55
CA MET A 457 5.08 18.70 -10.87
C MET A 457 5.36 19.85 -11.85
N GLY A 458 5.91 19.57 -13.03
CA GLY A 458 6.14 20.57 -14.07
C GLY A 458 4.85 21.28 -14.49
N ARG A 459 3.74 20.54 -14.63
CA ARG A 459 2.42 21.11 -14.89
C ARG A 459 1.96 22.06 -13.79
N ALA A 460 2.21 21.73 -12.52
CA ALA A 460 1.88 22.62 -11.41
C ALA A 460 2.76 23.90 -11.42
N LEU A 461 4.05 23.77 -11.74
CA LEU A 461 4.96 24.93 -11.87
C LEU A 461 4.56 25.89 -12.99
N MET A 462 4.00 25.39 -14.10
CA MET A 462 3.42 26.25 -15.14
C MET A 462 2.30 27.17 -14.62
N GLY A 463 1.69 26.83 -13.49
CA GLY A 463 0.74 27.66 -12.78
C GLY A 463 1.39 28.81 -11.99
N ARG A 464 2.72 28.94 -11.94
CA ARG A 464 3.48 29.88 -11.12
C ARG A 464 2.99 29.88 -9.67
N PRO A 465 3.16 28.74 -8.93
CA PRO A 465 2.70 28.62 -7.55
C PRO A 465 3.49 29.54 -6.62
N GLU A 466 2.79 30.11 -5.65
CA GLU A 466 3.37 30.72 -4.45
C GLU A 466 3.29 29.76 -3.26
N LEU A 467 2.29 28.84 -3.29
CA LEU A 467 2.14 27.71 -2.40
C LEU A 467 1.92 26.45 -3.25
N LEU A 468 2.82 25.49 -3.13
CA LEU A 468 2.76 24.20 -3.81
C LEU A 468 2.38 23.10 -2.82
N LEU A 469 1.28 22.43 -3.07
CA LEU A 469 0.79 21.29 -2.30
C LEU A 469 1.20 20.01 -3.04
N LEU A 470 1.96 19.12 -2.38
CA LEU A 470 2.45 17.86 -2.94
C LEU A 470 1.91 16.69 -2.11
N ASP A 471 1.12 15.81 -2.74
CA ASP A 471 0.52 14.64 -2.06
C ASP A 471 1.23 13.35 -2.48
N GLU A 472 2.03 12.79 -1.58
CA GLU A 472 2.85 11.57 -1.75
C GLU A 472 3.62 11.53 -3.08
N PRO A 473 4.44 12.55 -3.40
CA PRO A 473 5.13 12.65 -4.69
C PRO A 473 6.14 11.53 -4.93
N SER A 474 6.61 10.85 -3.90
CA SER A 474 7.58 9.74 -4.00
C SER A 474 6.91 8.38 -4.20
N MET A 475 5.57 8.28 -4.07
CA MET A 475 4.88 7.00 -4.01
C MET A 475 5.05 6.15 -5.28
N GLY A 476 5.50 4.89 -5.10
CA GLY A 476 5.64 3.92 -6.19
C GLY A 476 6.75 4.24 -7.18
N LEU A 477 7.75 5.04 -6.80
CA LEU A 477 8.91 5.40 -7.61
C LEU A 477 10.15 4.59 -7.21
N ALA A 478 11.08 4.46 -8.15
CA ALA A 478 12.38 3.86 -7.87
C ALA A 478 13.23 4.80 -6.99
N PRO A 479 14.12 4.29 -6.13
CA PRO A 479 14.88 5.07 -5.15
C PRO A 479 15.63 6.26 -5.72
N LEU A 480 16.33 6.08 -6.84
CA LEU A 480 17.05 7.17 -7.50
C LEU A 480 16.11 8.29 -7.96
N VAL A 481 14.93 7.93 -8.47
CA VAL A 481 13.91 8.91 -8.88
C VAL A 481 13.33 9.64 -7.68
N VAL A 482 13.21 8.95 -6.53
CA VAL A 482 12.77 9.58 -5.28
C VAL A 482 13.76 10.65 -4.85
N GLN A 483 15.06 10.35 -4.86
CA GLN A 483 16.11 11.35 -4.56
C GLN A 483 16.04 12.55 -5.51
N ASP A 484 15.88 12.30 -6.81
CA ASP A 484 15.69 13.37 -7.81
C ASP A 484 14.48 14.26 -7.45
N ILE A 485 13.33 13.65 -7.11
CA ILE A 485 12.10 14.38 -6.74
C ILE A 485 12.32 15.26 -5.50
N PHE A 486 12.95 14.75 -4.44
CA PHE A 486 13.21 15.52 -3.24
C PHE A 486 14.21 16.67 -3.50
N SER A 487 15.27 16.43 -4.29
CA SER A 487 16.17 17.49 -4.73
C SER A 487 15.46 18.57 -5.54
N ILE A 488 14.50 18.20 -6.40
CA ILE A 488 13.68 19.15 -7.15
C ILE A 488 12.77 19.96 -6.22
N ILE A 489 12.22 19.36 -5.16
CA ILE A 489 11.40 20.07 -4.17
C ILE A 489 12.23 21.13 -3.45
N GLU A 490 13.46 20.80 -3.01
CA GLU A 490 14.40 21.77 -2.41
C GLU A 490 14.71 22.93 -3.37
N GLN A 491 14.97 22.64 -4.65
CA GLN A 491 15.21 23.66 -5.66
C GLN A 491 13.99 24.57 -5.89
N ILE A 492 12.77 24.00 -5.92
CA ILE A 492 11.53 24.77 -6.06
C ILE A 492 11.36 25.72 -4.86
N ASN A 493 11.67 25.25 -3.66
CA ASN A 493 11.61 26.06 -2.46
C ASN A 493 12.71 27.16 -2.45
N ALA A 494 13.93 26.83 -2.88
CA ALA A 494 15.01 27.80 -3.02
C ALA A 494 14.69 28.95 -3.99
N ASP A 495 13.77 28.72 -4.96
CA ASP A 495 13.22 29.78 -5.83
C ASP A 495 12.13 30.64 -5.13
N GLY A 496 11.86 30.41 -3.84
CA GLY A 496 10.93 31.16 -3.01
C GLY A 496 9.51 30.61 -2.98
N VAL A 497 9.27 29.41 -3.52
CA VAL A 497 7.96 28.77 -3.46
C VAL A 497 7.77 28.12 -2.08
N THR A 498 6.68 28.43 -1.38
CA THR A 498 6.28 27.75 -0.15
C THR A 498 5.78 26.34 -0.48
N VAL A 499 6.20 25.33 0.28
CA VAL A 499 5.84 23.93 -0.01
C VAL A 499 5.13 23.29 1.19
N LEU A 500 3.96 22.67 0.92
CA LEU A 500 3.30 21.78 1.87
C LEU A 500 3.35 20.35 1.31
N LEU A 501 4.19 19.52 1.91
CA LEU A 501 4.49 18.16 1.48
C LEU A 501 3.73 17.15 2.33
N VAL A 502 2.96 16.27 1.74
CA VAL A 502 2.44 15.07 2.39
C VAL A 502 3.28 13.89 1.94
N GLU A 503 3.82 13.13 2.88
CA GLU A 503 4.64 11.95 2.60
C GLU A 503 4.41 10.83 3.62
N GLN A 504 4.66 9.61 3.16
CA GLN A 504 4.70 8.42 4.00
C GLN A 504 6.13 8.09 4.45
N ASN A 505 7.14 8.42 3.63
CA ASN A 505 8.55 8.26 3.98
C ASN A 505 8.99 9.42 4.89
N ALA A 506 8.87 9.18 6.20
CA ALA A 506 9.14 10.20 7.22
C ALA A 506 10.55 10.74 7.15
N ALA A 507 11.57 9.88 6.98
CA ALA A 507 12.95 10.33 7.02
C ALA A 507 13.31 11.26 5.85
N GLN A 508 12.89 10.91 4.64
CA GLN A 508 13.14 11.76 3.48
C GLN A 508 12.37 13.08 3.56
N ALA A 509 11.10 13.04 4.03
CA ALA A 509 10.35 14.26 4.21
C ALA A 509 10.97 15.17 5.29
N LEU A 510 11.35 14.58 6.42
CA LEU A 510 11.97 15.32 7.54
C LEU A 510 13.38 15.84 7.22
N SER A 511 14.11 15.20 6.29
CA SER A 511 15.45 15.66 5.90
C SER A 511 15.44 16.97 5.13
N ILE A 512 14.33 17.32 4.46
CA ILE A 512 14.20 18.57 3.70
C ILE A 512 13.21 19.55 4.33
N ALA A 513 12.42 19.13 5.32
CA ALA A 513 11.39 19.95 5.93
C ALA A 513 12.00 20.85 7.03
N ASP A 514 11.66 22.14 7.00
CA ASP A 514 11.95 23.08 8.08
C ASP A 514 11.14 22.69 9.33
N ARG A 515 9.87 22.31 9.13
CA ARG A 515 8.95 21.90 10.17
C ARG A 515 8.02 20.80 9.69
N ALA A 516 7.54 19.95 10.61
CA ALA A 516 6.57 18.93 10.27
C ALA A 516 5.50 18.77 11.33
N TYR A 517 4.35 18.26 10.87
CA TYR A 517 3.19 17.88 11.65
C TYR A 517 2.92 16.40 11.44
N VAL A 518 2.77 15.66 12.54
CA VAL A 518 2.42 14.23 12.49
C VAL A 518 0.94 14.08 12.79
N LEU A 519 0.20 13.54 11.82
CA LEU A 519 -1.22 13.30 11.94
C LEU A 519 -1.49 11.87 12.38
N GLU A 520 -2.41 11.72 13.34
CA GLU A 520 -2.94 10.45 13.78
C GLU A 520 -4.47 10.54 13.92
N THR A 521 -5.20 9.65 13.23
CA THR A 521 -6.68 9.53 13.32
C THR A 521 -7.44 10.86 13.21
N GLY A 522 -6.96 11.77 12.36
CA GLY A 522 -7.57 13.07 12.08
C GLY A 522 -7.19 14.18 13.05
N CYS A 523 -6.19 13.98 13.92
CA CYS A 523 -5.65 14.97 14.84
C CYS A 523 -4.15 15.18 14.58
N ILE A 524 -3.59 16.33 14.97
CA ILE A 524 -2.15 16.54 15.05
C ILE A 524 -1.67 15.94 16.36
N ALA A 525 -0.79 14.92 16.28
CA ALA A 525 -0.23 14.22 17.41
C ALA A 525 1.12 14.84 17.85
N LEU A 526 1.94 15.29 16.90
CA LEU A 526 3.25 15.87 17.12
C LEU A 526 3.48 17.04 16.18
N GLU A 527 4.27 18.02 16.62
CA GLU A 527 4.77 19.14 15.85
C GLU A 527 6.23 19.41 16.26
N GLY A 528 7.09 19.76 15.33
CA GLY A 528 8.49 20.10 15.60
C GLY A 528 9.26 20.38 14.31
N THR A 529 10.53 20.75 14.46
CA THR A 529 11.44 20.84 13.32
C THR A 529 11.72 19.45 12.74
N GLY A 530 12.12 19.39 11.46
CA GLY A 530 12.44 18.10 10.82
C GLY A 530 13.46 17.29 11.64
N ARG A 531 14.48 17.97 12.18
CA ARG A 531 15.54 17.36 13.00
C ARG A 531 15.01 16.81 14.35
N GLU A 532 14.24 17.61 15.08
CA GLU A 532 13.68 17.20 16.38
C GLU A 532 12.80 15.96 16.22
N LEU A 533 12.00 15.91 15.16
CA LEU A 533 11.10 14.79 14.90
C LEU A 533 11.84 13.55 14.40
N LEU A 534 12.98 13.67 13.70
CA LEU A 534 13.82 12.52 13.34
C LEU A 534 14.41 11.81 14.58
N GLU A 535 14.70 12.58 15.64
CA GLU A 535 15.26 12.07 16.89
C GLU A 535 14.16 11.60 17.88
N ASP A 536 12.87 11.94 17.66
CA ASP A 536 11.76 11.64 18.58
C ASP A 536 11.36 10.17 18.53
N SER A 537 11.41 9.49 19.69
CA SER A 537 10.99 8.09 19.84
C SER A 537 9.52 7.84 19.47
N ARG A 538 8.64 8.84 19.60
CA ARG A 538 7.22 8.76 19.24
C ARG A 538 6.99 8.62 17.74
N ILE A 539 7.88 9.14 16.92
CA ILE A 539 7.87 8.90 15.47
C ILE A 539 8.05 7.41 15.18
N ARG A 540 8.93 6.74 15.94
CA ARG A 540 9.11 5.29 15.85
C ARG A 540 7.85 4.54 16.25
N GLU A 541 7.15 4.98 17.30
CA GLU A 541 5.88 4.38 17.73
C GLU A 541 4.80 4.50 16.67
N VAL A 542 4.61 5.68 16.07
CA VAL A 542 3.60 5.95 15.04
C VAL A 542 3.88 5.18 13.74
N TYR A 543 5.15 5.06 13.33
CA TYR A 543 5.54 4.42 12.07
C TYR A 543 5.89 2.95 12.19
N LEU A 544 6.36 2.48 13.37
CA LEU A 544 6.78 1.09 13.60
C LEU A 544 5.84 0.33 14.57
N GLY A 545 4.85 1.01 15.17
CA GLY A 545 3.92 0.40 16.12
C GLY A 545 4.57 0.01 17.46
N GLU A 546 5.64 0.71 17.86
CA GLU A 546 6.26 0.53 19.18
C GLU A 546 5.39 1.19 20.26
N SER A 547 4.78 0.41 21.14
CA SER A 547 4.15 0.95 22.36
C SER A 547 5.23 1.22 23.39
N ILE A 548 5.52 2.48 23.68
CA ILE A 548 6.34 2.87 24.82
C ILE A 548 5.56 2.49 26.10
N ARG A 549 6.09 1.55 26.87
CA ARG A 549 5.61 1.20 28.23
C ARG A 549 6.22 2.11 29.27
#